data_e880c6c4dae9b9156d5ba097951602dd
#
_entry.id   e880c6c4dae9b9156d5ba097951602dd
#
_cell.length_a   1.000
_cell.length_b   1.000
_cell.length_c   1.000
_cell.angle_alpha   90.00
_cell.angle_beta   90.00
_cell.angle_gamma   90.00
#
_symmetry.space_group_name_H-M   'P 1'
#
loop_
_entity.id
_entity.type
_entity.pdbx_description
1 polymer ?
#
loop_
_entity_poly.entity_id
_entity_poly.type
_entity_poly.pdbx_seq_one_letter_code
_entity_poly.pdbx_strand_id
1 'polypeptide(L)'
;LEAYLWGNKTDVAFSYDNYASTIPDPTPDPKPDPNPDPNPDPNPDPNPDPTPDPTPTPEPSEGEQVYTLVASAADLAPDTYYLLVRENENGNDAKLKSVALSDMLSTGKAFGYANVTVTNNTIVTKVNEEKCPHELYIAKTDDTYTLCDVKIKKYLSLTSSDNALGANETVTGDGEKWTITFDENNAIIANKKIKDRTIRFNAGSPRFACYKGSQQPVQLYKKVGANSIKNTKVSAKANNVVYSIDGRRIMKIGDGDNPYRILPKGMYI
;
A
#
# COMPACT_ATOMS: atom_id res chain seq x y z
N LEU A 1 49.54 7.03 13.58
CA LEU A 1 48.19 7.57 13.18
C LEU A 1 48.37 9.06 12.92
N GLU A 2 48.25 9.46 11.64
CA GLU A 2 48.27 10.87 11.24
C GLU A 2 46.84 11.41 11.36
N ALA A 3 46.60 12.41 12.18
CA ALA A 3 45.37 13.12 12.27
C ALA A 3 45.47 14.44 11.52
N TYR A 4 44.66 14.62 10.49
CA TYR A 4 44.55 15.89 9.78
C TYR A 4 43.50 16.79 10.43
N LEU A 5 43.95 17.94 10.93
CA LEU A 5 43.08 19.04 11.32
C LEU A 5 42.94 20.04 10.18
N TRP A 6 41.71 20.49 9.91
CA TRP A 6 41.39 21.45 8.84
C TRP A 6 42.18 22.74 8.99
N GLY A 7 42.97 23.08 8.03
CA GLY A 7 43.53 24.40 7.84
C GLY A 7 45.02 24.59 8.05
N ASN A 8 45.72 23.71 8.77
CA ASN A 8 47.20 23.77 8.85
C ASN A 8 47.72 22.36 9.08
N LYS A 9 48.68 21.96 8.25
CA LYS A 9 49.48 20.75 8.48
C LYS A 9 50.38 21.02 9.69
N THR A 10 50.02 20.52 10.83
CA THR A 10 50.89 20.31 11.97
C THR A 10 50.92 18.81 12.25
N ASP A 11 52.08 18.22 11.98
CA ASP A 11 52.32 16.84 12.38
C ASP A 11 52.36 16.77 13.90
N VAL A 12 51.31 16.20 14.52
CA VAL A 12 51.31 15.92 15.94
C VAL A 12 51.79 14.47 16.12
N ALA A 13 53.08 14.32 16.39
CA ALA A 13 53.60 13.03 16.79
C ALA A 13 53.15 12.73 18.22
N PHE A 14 52.31 11.71 18.38
CA PHE A 14 52.02 11.16 19.70
C PHE A 14 53.09 10.12 20.06
N SER A 15 53.94 10.44 21.06
CA SER A 15 54.86 9.46 21.64
C SER A 15 54.09 8.55 22.59
N TYR A 16 54.22 7.25 22.33
CA TYR A 16 53.61 6.19 23.16
C TYR A 16 54.17 6.14 24.59
N ASP A 17 55.36 6.68 24.79
CA ASP A 17 56.09 6.59 26.07
C ASP A 17 55.53 7.49 27.15
N ASN A 18 54.74 8.49 26.79
CA ASN A 18 54.10 9.40 27.78
C ASN A 18 52.74 8.88 28.31
N TYR A 19 52.22 7.84 27.76
CA TYR A 19 50.91 7.30 28.19
C TYR A 19 51.03 6.21 29.28
N ALA A 20 52.23 5.56 29.37
CA ALA A 20 52.42 4.45 30.29
C ALA A 20 52.64 4.86 31.75
N SER A 21 52.93 6.14 32.02
CA SER A 21 53.28 6.56 33.39
C SER A 21 52.09 7.14 34.20
N THR A 22 50.87 7.22 33.61
CA THR A 22 49.72 7.79 34.28
C THR A 22 48.54 6.82 34.45
N ILE A 23 48.72 5.56 34.09
CA ILE A 23 47.71 4.52 34.36
C ILE A 23 48.02 4.02 35.79
N PRO A 24 47.17 4.22 36.78
CA PRO A 24 47.31 3.57 38.06
C PRO A 24 47.22 2.05 37.84
N ASP A 25 48.14 1.34 38.52
CA ASP A 25 48.16 -0.13 38.54
C ASP A 25 46.73 -0.65 38.83
N PRO A 26 46.17 -1.55 38.00
CA PRO A 26 44.84 -2.04 38.26
C PRO A 26 44.80 -2.72 39.62
N THR A 27 44.01 -2.20 40.52
CA THR A 27 43.65 -2.89 41.75
C THR A 27 43.20 -4.28 41.41
N PRO A 28 43.75 -5.32 42.04
CA PRO A 28 43.34 -6.70 41.72
C PRO A 28 41.83 -6.82 41.93
N ASP A 29 41.18 -7.40 40.95
CA ASP A 29 39.75 -7.66 40.92
C ASP A 29 39.32 -8.32 42.24
N PRO A 30 38.26 -7.88 42.89
CA PRO A 30 37.75 -8.54 44.07
C PRO A 30 37.48 -10.00 43.74
N LYS A 31 38.00 -10.87 44.56
CA LYS A 31 37.84 -12.32 44.49
C LYS A 31 36.39 -12.64 44.19
N PRO A 32 36.08 -13.47 43.18
CA PRO A 32 34.70 -13.82 42.87
C PRO A 32 34.04 -14.42 44.11
N ASP A 33 32.82 -13.97 44.36
CA ASP A 33 32.00 -14.47 45.47
C ASP A 33 31.83 -15.99 45.33
N PRO A 34 32.22 -16.80 46.32
CA PRO A 34 32.19 -18.25 46.23
C PRO A 34 30.79 -18.86 46.32
N ASN A 35 29.74 -18.02 46.34
CA ASN A 35 28.38 -18.51 46.50
C ASN A 35 27.49 -18.05 45.33
N PRO A 36 27.51 -18.74 44.15
CA PRO A 36 26.50 -18.49 43.16
C PRO A 36 25.12 -18.85 43.79
N ASP A 37 24.19 -17.94 43.71
CA ASP A 37 22.80 -18.15 44.13
C ASP A 37 22.24 -19.39 43.44
N PRO A 38 21.90 -20.48 44.17
CA PRO A 38 21.48 -21.74 43.54
C PRO A 38 20.04 -21.77 43.08
N ASN A 39 19.36 -20.62 43.05
CA ASN A 39 17.96 -20.61 42.71
C ASN A 39 17.70 -19.74 41.45
N PRO A 40 17.88 -20.30 40.23
CA PRO A 40 17.30 -19.66 39.07
C PRO A 40 15.77 -19.61 39.25
N ASP A 41 15.21 -18.44 39.11
CA ASP A 41 13.76 -18.21 39.16
C ASP A 41 13.05 -19.18 38.17
N PRO A 42 12.25 -20.15 38.67
CA PRO A 42 11.65 -21.15 37.80
C PRO A 42 10.37 -20.68 37.11
N ASN A 43 10.09 -19.37 37.12
CA ASN A 43 8.89 -18.86 36.52
C ASN A 43 9.21 -18.20 35.18
N PRO A 44 9.16 -18.94 34.05
CA PRO A 44 9.20 -18.31 32.74
C PRO A 44 8.04 -17.34 32.62
N ASP A 45 8.35 -16.16 32.16
CA ASP A 45 7.38 -15.09 31.87
C ASP A 45 6.13 -15.66 31.20
N PRO A 46 4.92 -15.31 31.66
CA PRO A 46 3.71 -15.86 31.06
C PRO A 46 3.70 -15.56 29.57
N ASN A 47 3.42 -16.61 28.81
CA ASN A 47 3.25 -16.64 27.38
C ASN A 47 2.77 -15.28 26.82
N PRO A 48 3.47 -14.66 25.85
CA PRO A 48 3.07 -13.37 25.31
C PRO A 48 1.60 -13.45 24.88
N ASP A 49 0.85 -12.47 25.30
CA ASP A 49 -0.55 -12.28 24.98
C ASP A 49 -0.73 -12.49 23.46
N PRO A 50 -1.62 -13.37 23.00
CA PRO A 50 -1.80 -13.60 21.58
C PRO A 50 -2.10 -12.27 20.88
N THR A 51 -1.28 -11.93 19.91
CA THR A 51 -1.53 -10.77 19.05
C THR A 51 -2.96 -10.85 18.54
N PRO A 52 -3.76 -9.77 18.68
CA PRO A 52 -5.15 -9.80 18.22
C PRO A 52 -5.19 -10.19 16.73
N ASP A 53 -6.06 -11.12 16.43
CA ASP A 53 -6.28 -11.61 15.06
C ASP A 53 -6.63 -10.42 14.16
N PRO A 54 -6.02 -10.27 12.98
CA PRO A 54 -6.29 -9.15 12.10
C PRO A 54 -7.79 -9.09 11.79
N THR A 55 -8.38 -7.92 11.93
CA THR A 55 -9.79 -7.69 11.62
C THR A 55 -10.08 -8.23 10.22
N PRO A 56 -11.05 -9.13 10.03
CA PRO A 56 -11.34 -9.70 8.72
C PRO A 56 -11.72 -8.59 7.74
N THR A 57 -11.16 -8.64 6.53
CA THR A 57 -11.58 -7.77 5.43
C THR A 57 -13.03 -8.07 5.07
N PRO A 58 -13.90 -7.07 4.93
CA PRO A 58 -15.29 -7.31 4.60
C PRO A 58 -15.43 -8.01 3.24
N GLU A 59 -16.31 -9.00 3.16
CA GLU A 59 -16.64 -9.63 1.88
C GLU A 59 -17.49 -8.69 1.02
N PRO A 60 -17.21 -8.61 -0.31
CA PRO A 60 -17.97 -7.73 -1.20
C PRO A 60 -19.40 -8.22 -1.39
N SER A 61 -20.36 -7.30 -1.28
CA SER A 61 -21.76 -7.52 -1.64
C SER A 61 -21.94 -7.50 -3.16
N GLU A 62 -23.16 -7.81 -3.64
CA GLU A 62 -23.45 -7.77 -5.08
C GLU A 62 -23.18 -6.36 -5.66
N GLY A 63 -22.42 -6.31 -6.76
CA GLY A 63 -22.02 -5.08 -7.43
C GLY A 63 -20.83 -4.35 -6.81
N GLU A 64 -20.33 -4.76 -5.65
CA GLU A 64 -19.12 -4.21 -5.07
C GLU A 64 -17.86 -4.80 -5.69
N GLN A 65 -16.81 -3.99 -5.73
CA GLN A 65 -15.49 -4.35 -6.24
C GLN A 65 -14.47 -4.22 -5.10
N VAL A 66 -13.42 -5.01 -5.20
CA VAL A 66 -12.32 -5.05 -4.22
C VAL A 66 -11.08 -4.38 -4.81
N TYR A 67 -10.46 -3.53 -4.02
CA TYR A 67 -9.23 -2.81 -4.38
C TYR A 67 -8.20 -2.96 -3.27
N THR A 68 -6.94 -3.13 -3.65
CA THR A 68 -5.81 -3.22 -2.69
C THR A 68 -4.82 -2.10 -2.94
N LEU A 69 -4.22 -1.61 -1.86
CA LEU A 69 -3.22 -0.54 -1.90
C LEU A 69 -2.04 -0.93 -2.78
N VAL A 70 -1.59 0.01 -3.60
CA VAL A 70 -0.33 -0.06 -4.36
C VAL A 70 0.74 0.65 -3.52
N ALA A 71 1.61 -0.12 -2.89
CA ALA A 71 2.61 0.42 -1.97
C ALA A 71 3.87 0.91 -2.69
N SER A 72 4.11 0.44 -3.92
CA SER A 72 5.34 0.77 -4.65
C SER A 72 5.15 0.73 -6.16
N ALA A 73 6.14 1.22 -6.89
CA ALA A 73 6.16 1.12 -8.35
C ALA A 73 6.16 -0.32 -8.90
N ALA A 74 6.65 -1.28 -8.10
CA ALA A 74 6.65 -2.70 -8.47
C ALA A 74 5.22 -3.30 -8.47
N ASP A 75 4.32 -2.74 -7.66
CA ASP A 75 2.93 -3.19 -7.54
C ASP A 75 2.01 -2.52 -8.57
N LEU A 76 2.50 -1.44 -9.22
CA LEU A 76 1.77 -0.72 -10.24
C LEU A 76 1.73 -1.53 -11.53
N ALA A 77 0.56 -2.05 -11.88
CA ALA A 77 0.33 -2.77 -13.13
C ALA A 77 -0.34 -1.83 -14.14
N PRO A 78 0.17 -1.71 -15.37
CA PRO A 78 -0.55 -1.01 -16.43
C PRO A 78 -1.78 -1.80 -16.89
N ASP A 79 -2.62 -1.13 -17.67
CA ASP A 79 -3.79 -1.70 -18.32
C ASP A 79 -4.81 -2.36 -17.38
N THR A 80 -4.99 -1.75 -16.22
CA THR A 80 -5.99 -2.17 -15.23
C THR A 80 -6.66 -0.98 -14.52
N TYR A 81 -7.55 -1.27 -13.59
CA TYR A 81 -8.41 -0.29 -12.94
C TYR A 81 -7.92 0.05 -11.53
N TYR A 82 -8.09 1.31 -11.16
CA TYR A 82 -7.65 1.86 -9.88
C TYR A 82 -8.68 2.80 -9.28
N LEU A 83 -8.66 2.93 -7.96
CA LEU A 83 -9.22 4.09 -7.26
C LEU A 83 -8.09 5.06 -6.90
N LEU A 84 -8.33 6.35 -7.07
CA LEU A 84 -7.48 7.41 -6.56
C LEU A 84 -8.05 7.87 -5.22
N VAL A 85 -7.33 7.64 -4.16
CA VAL A 85 -7.80 7.77 -2.78
C VAL A 85 -6.93 8.76 -2.02
N ARG A 86 -7.51 9.49 -1.09
CA ARG A 86 -6.83 10.13 0.01
C ARG A 86 -7.24 9.42 1.28
N GLU A 87 -6.30 8.71 1.86
CA GLU A 87 -6.49 8.06 3.15
C GLU A 87 -6.44 9.07 4.31
N ASN A 88 -7.22 8.81 5.34
CA ASN A 88 -7.07 9.46 6.62
C ASN A 88 -6.21 8.57 7.53
N GLU A 89 -4.91 8.78 7.52
CA GLU A 89 -3.94 7.99 8.30
C GLU A 89 -4.07 8.21 9.82
N ASN A 90 -4.58 9.36 10.21
CA ASN A 90 -4.77 9.69 11.62
C ASN A 90 -6.23 9.55 12.00
N GLY A 91 -6.64 8.37 12.44
CA GLY A 91 -7.99 8.07 12.93
C GLY A 91 -8.53 9.00 14.04
N ASN A 92 -7.76 10.03 14.42
CA ASN A 92 -8.11 11.02 15.42
C ASN A 92 -8.94 12.19 14.88
N ASP A 93 -8.98 12.41 13.56
CA ASP A 93 -9.88 13.40 12.97
C ASP A 93 -11.11 12.70 12.38
N ALA A 94 -12.07 12.40 13.25
CA ALA A 94 -13.34 11.76 12.87
C ALA A 94 -14.15 12.56 11.80
N LYS A 95 -13.69 13.77 11.44
CA LYS A 95 -14.28 14.59 10.38
C LYS A 95 -13.71 14.29 9.00
N LEU A 96 -12.54 13.66 8.91
CA LEU A 96 -11.89 13.37 7.64
C LEU A 96 -11.91 11.85 7.39
N LYS A 97 -12.99 11.33 6.86
CA LYS A 97 -13.03 9.95 6.34
C LYS A 97 -12.06 9.81 5.16
N SER A 98 -11.59 8.58 4.89
CA SER A 98 -10.91 8.31 3.63
C SER A 98 -11.86 8.59 2.47
N VAL A 99 -11.35 9.16 1.40
CA VAL A 99 -12.15 9.60 0.26
C VAL A 99 -11.50 9.19 -1.05
N ALA A 100 -12.31 8.81 -2.03
CA ALA A 100 -11.87 8.50 -3.37
C ALA A 100 -12.40 9.53 -4.37
N LEU A 101 -11.69 9.71 -5.49
CA LEU A 101 -12.10 10.57 -6.59
C LEU A 101 -13.50 10.14 -7.10
N SER A 102 -14.35 11.12 -7.35
CA SER A 102 -15.73 10.94 -7.81
C SER A 102 -16.09 11.99 -8.88
N ASP A 103 -17.34 12.40 -8.97
CA ASP A 103 -17.86 13.26 -10.04
C ASP A 103 -17.05 14.55 -10.24
N MET A 104 -16.87 14.93 -11.51
CA MET A 104 -16.28 16.22 -11.85
C MET A 104 -17.15 17.35 -11.36
N LEU A 105 -16.55 18.36 -10.74
CA LEU A 105 -17.24 19.56 -10.30
C LEU A 105 -17.72 20.40 -11.48
N SER A 106 -18.78 21.18 -11.28
CA SER A 106 -19.40 22.01 -12.31
C SER A 106 -18.46 23.00 -12.99
N THR A 107 -17.35 23.35 -12.34
CA THR A 107 -16.30 24.20 -12.92
C THR A 107 -15.50 23.52 -14.03
N GLY A 108 -15.56 22.18 -14.14
CA GLY A 108 -14.72 21.39 -15.05
C GLY A 108 -13.23 21.42 -14.73
N LYS A 109 -12.84 21.92 -13.55
CA LYS A 109 -11.43 22.15 -13.16
C LYS A 109 -11.00 21.35 -11.93
N ALA A 110 -11.86 20.50 -11.39
CA ALA A 110 -11.56 19.63 -10.25
C ALA A 110 -12.57 18.49 -10.19
N PHE A 111 -12.20 17.45 -9.45
CA PHE A 111 -13.10 16.34 -9.13
C PHE A 111 -13.53 16.40 -7.66
N GLY A 112 -14.76 16.06 -7.42
CA GLY A 112 -15.31 15.82 -6.09
C GLY A 112 -14.83 14.49 -5.52
N TYR A 113 -15.49 14.03 -4.47
CA TYR A 113 -15.10 12.85 -3.75
C TYR A 113 -16.31 12.03 -3.28
N ALA A 114 -16.09 10.75 -3.09
CA ALA A 114 -16.96 9.82 -2.37
C ALA A 114 -16.24 9.25 -1.16
N ASN A 115 -16.97 9.02 -0.06
CA ASN A 115 -16.39 8.40 1.13
C ASN A 115 -16.11 6.92 0.86
N VAL A 116 -14.98 6.44 1.34
CA VAL A 116 -14.60 5.03 1.32
C VAL A 116 -14.10 4.59 2.69
N THR A 117 -14.21 3.29 2.96
CA THR A 117 -13.63 2.66 4.16
C THR A 117 -12.41 1.85 3.74
N VAL A 118 -11.29 2.13 4.38
CA VAL A 118 -10.05 1.36 4.21
C VAL A 118 -9.93 0.39 5.39
N THR A 119 -9.78 -0.89 5.10
CA THR A 119 -9.57 -1.94 6.09
C THR A 119 -8.42 -2.83 5.61
N ASN A 120 -7.33 -2.92 6.37
CA ASN A 120 -6.16 -3.73 6.02
C ASN A 120 -5.66 -3.47 4.58
N ASN A 121 -5.47 -2.20 4.23
CA ASN A 121 -5.05 -1.78 2.88
C ASN A 121 -6.00 -2.24 1.76
N THR A 122 -7.26 -2.46 2.08
CA THR A 122 -8.29 -2.91 1.14
C THR A 122 -9.51 -2.00 1.21
N ILE A 123 -10.11 -1.75 0.07
CA ILE A 123 -11.38 -1.04 -0.09
C ILE A 123 -12.35 -1.99 -0.79
N VAL A 124 -13.56 -2.12 -0.23
CA VAL A 124 -14.70 -2.81 -0.86
C VAL A 124 -15.78 -1.79 -1.07
N THR A 125 -16.15 -1.54 -2.32
CA THR A 125 -17.10 -0.47 -2.65
C THR A 125 -17.74 -0.67 -4.03
N LYS A 126 -18.93 -0.07 -4.22
CA LYS A 126 -19.51 0.15 -5.55
C LYS A 126 -18.78 1.30 -6.23
N VAL A 127 -18.70 1.24 -7.55
CA VAL A 127 -18.00 2.24 -8.36
C VAL A 127 -18.80 2.63 -9.58
N ASN A 128 -18.48 3.81 -10.13
CA ASN A 128 -19.05 4.32 -11.38
C ASN A 128 -20.56 4.55 -11.34
N GLU A 129 -21.19 4.50 -10.17
CA GLU A 129 -22.57 4.86 -9.91
C GLU A 129 -22.67 6.30 -9.38
N GLU A 130 -23.89 6.77 -9.14
CA GLU A 130 -24.10 8.10 -8.55
C GLU A 130 -23.54 8.13 -7.12
N LYS A 131 -22.76 9.16 -6.79
CA LYS A 131 -22.09 9.37 -5.49
C LYS A 131 -21.10 8.26 -5.08
N CYS A 132 -20.76 7.38 -5.99
CA CYS A 132 -19.73 6.38 -5.79
C CYS A 132 -18.35 6.86 -6.29
N PRO A 133 -17.26 6.21 -5.86
CA PRO A 133 -15.96 6.42 -6.46
C PRO A 133 -15.96 6.13 -7.96
N HIS A 134 -15.15 6.87 -8.71
CA HIS A 134 -14.87 6.55 -10.10
C HIS A 134 -13.66 5.66 -10.22
N GLU A 135 -13.75 4.64 -11.03
CA GLU A 135 -12.57 3.89 -11.48
C GLU A 135 -11.76 4.70 -12.48
N LEU A 136 -10.45 4.65 -12.35
CA LEU A 136 -9.50 5.14 -13.34
C LEU A 136 -8.87 3.93 -14.03
N TYR A 137 -9.02 3.83 -15.34
CA TYR A 137 -8.22 2.91 -16.16
C TYR A 137 -6.86 3.55 -16.41
N ILE A 138 -5.79 2.93 -15.91
CA ILE A 138 -4.43 3.44 -16.04
C ILE A 138 -3.72 2.61 -17.11
N ALA A 139 -3.43 3.23 -18.25
CA ALA A 139 -2.64 2.63 -19.32
C ALA A 139 -1.25 3.26 -19.39
N LYS A 140 -0.24 2.46 -19.75
CA LYS A 140 1.14 2.91 -19.90
C LYS A 140 1.50 3.01 -21.38
N THR A 141 2.15 4.13 -21.74
CA THR A 141 2.75 4.32 -23.06
C THR A 141 4.14 4.90 -22.85
N ASP A 142 5.15 4.15 -23.24
CA ASP A 142 6.56 4.50 -22.99
C ASP A 142 6.80 4.73 -21.49
N ASP A 143 7.32 5.89 -21.13
CA ASP A 143 7.61 6.29 -19.76
C ASP A 143 6.46 7.06 -19.07
N THR A 144 5.29 7.09 -19.69
CA THR A 144 4.14 7.86 -19.18
C THR A 144 2.88 7.01 -19.07
N TYR A 145 1.94 7.52 -18.31
CA TYR A 145 0.64 6.92 -18.07
C TYR A 145 -0.47 7.86 -18.54
N THR A 146 -1.57 7.28 -18.98
CA THR A 146 -2.84 7.98 -19.16
C THR A 146 -3.83 7.46 -18.12
N LEU A 147 -4.65 8.34 -17.56
CA LEU A 147 -5.64 8.02 -16.55
C LEU A 147 -7.02 8.33 -17.13
N CYS A 148 -7.74 7.29 -17.54
CA CYS A 148 -9.09 7.43 -18.09
C CYS A 148 -10.13 7.19 -16.99
N ASP A 149 -10.94 8.17 -16.69
CA ASP A 149 -12.11 8.02 -15.82
C ASP A 149 -13.16 7.19 -16.54
N VAL A 150 -13.49 6.03 -15.98
CA VAL A 150 -14.35 5.01 -16.59
C VAL A 150 -15.80 5.49 -16.71
N LYS A 151 -16.28 6.23 -15.70
CA LYS A 151 -17.68 6.70 -15.65
C LYS A 151 -17.96 7.76 -16.72
N ILE A 152 -17.09 8.76 -16.83
CA ILE A 152 -17.28 9.85 -17.79
C ILE A 152 -16.59 9.61 -19.14
N LYS A 153 -15.79 8.54 -19.26
CA LYS A 153 -15.04 8.13 -20.47
C LYS A 153 -14.11 9.23 -20.99
N LYS A 154 -13.41 9.91 -20.07
CA LYS A 154 -12.48 11.00 -20.39
C LYS A 154 -11.15 10.80 -19.66
N TYR A 155 -10.09 11.29 -20.30
CA TYR A 155 -8.73 11.27 -19.76
C TYR A 155 -8.50 12.46 -18.84
N LEU A 156 -8.02 12.21 -17.63
CA LEU A 156 -7.61 13.28 -16.71
C LEU A 156 -6.55 14.14 -17.37
N SER A 157 -6.67 15.46 -17.25
CA SER A 157 -5.83 16.40 -17.96
C SER A 157 -5.45 17.61 -17.12
N LEU A 158 -4.25 18.14 -17.38
CA LEU A 158 -3.81 19.44 -16.89
C LEU A 158 -3.17 20.22 -18.03
N THR A 159 -3.86 21.26 -18.50
CA THR A 159 -3.42 22.06 -19.65
C THR A 159 -2.93 23.45 -19.29
N SER A 160 -3.19 23.92 -18.07
CA SER A 160 -2.79 25.22 -17.54
C SER A 160 -2.00 25.09 -16.24
N SER A 161 -1.31 26.15 -15.85
CA SER A 161 -0.57 26.22 -14.58
C SER A 161 -1.45 26.50 -13.37
N ASP A 162 -2.76 26.45 -13.50
CA ASP A 162 -3.73 26.64 -12.40
C ASP A 162 -3.78 25.40 -11.50
N ASN A 163 -4.37 25.58 -10.32
CA ASN A 163 -4.74 24.46 -9.45
C ASN A 163 -5.98 23.76 -10.00
N ALA A 164 -5.80 23.03 -11.10
CA ALA A 164 -6.89 22.41 -11.84
C ALA A 164 -6.61 20.93 -12.12
N LEU A 165 -7.64 20.16 -12.30
CA LEU A 165 -7.65 18.82 -12.85
C LEU A 165 -8.90 18.72 -13.73
N GLY A 166 -8.71 18.77 -15.02
CA GLY A 166 -9.76 18.63 -16.03
C GLY A 166 -9.82 17.21 -16.59
N ALA A 167 -10.65 17.04 -17.61
CA ALA A 167 -10.70 15.79 -18.37
C ALA A 167 -11.02 16.09 -19.85
N ASN A 168 -10.36 15.37 -20.75
CA ASN A 168 -10.50 15.47 -22.21
C ASN A 168 -10.96 14.13 -22.80
N GLU A 169 -11.68 14.17 -23.91
CA GLU A 169 -12.19 12.96 -24.59
C GLU A 169 -11.08 12.14 -25.22
N THR A 170 -9.98 12.78 -25.60
CA THR A 170 -8.86 12.13 -26.29
C THR A 170 -7.53 12.61 -25.72
N VAL A 171 -6.52 11.80 -25.88
CA VAL A 171 -5.12 12.15 -25.53
C VAL A 171 -4.52 12.86 -26.74
N THR A 172 -4.37 14.18 -26.65
CA THR A 172 -3.87 15.00 -27.76
C THR A 172 -2.43 15.50 -27.52
N GLY A 173 -1.93 15.41 -26.29
CA GLY A 173 -0.62 15.94 -25.95
C GLY A 173 -0.12 15.49 -24.58
N ASP A 174 0.81 16.27 -24.04
CA ASP A 174 1.41 15.98 -22.74
C ASP A 174 0.52 16.41 -21.55
N GLY A 175 -0.56 17.14 -21.81
CA GLY A 175 -1.52 17.52 -20.78
C GLY A 175 -2.30 16.34 -20.18
N GLU A 176 -2.51 15.29 -20.96
CA GLU A 176 -3.20 14.05 -20.57
C GLU A 176 -2.22 12.94 -20.15
N LYS A 177 -0.91 13.23 -20.14
CA LYS A 177 0.12 12.27 -19.77
C LYS A 177 0.68 12.56 -18.39
N TRP A 178 0.98 11.49 -17.67
CA TRP A 178 1.40 11.54 -16.28
C TRP A 178 2.62 10.64 -16.04
N THR A 179 3.44 11.02 -15.09
CA THR A 179 4.41 10.10 -14.46
C THR A 179 3.89 9.69 -13.11
N ILE A 180 4.09 8.44 -12.74
CA ILE A 180 3.67 7.89 -11.45
C ILE A 180 4.89 7.35 -10.74
N THR A 181 5.21 7.92 -9.59
CA THR A 181 6.24 7.46 -8.66
C THR A 181 5.65 7.34 -7.27
N PHE A 182 6.38 6.77 -6.33
CA PHE A 182 5.89 6.53 -4.97
C PHE A 182 6.89 7.09 -3.96
N ASP A 183 6.34 7.65 -2.88
CA ASP A 183 7.02 8.04 -1.67
C ASP A 183 6.28 7.37 -0.52
N GLU A 184 6.90 6.35 0.08
CA GLU A 184 6.21 5.39 0.92
C GLU A 184 4.99 4.80 0.17
N ASN A 185 3.79 4.85 0.78
CA ASN A 185 2.54 4.39 0.17
C ASN A 185 1.85 5.47 -0.69
N ASN A 186 2.43 6.67 -0.77
CA ASN A 186 1.81 7.78 -1.47
C ASN A 186 2.19 7.78 -2.95
N ALA A 187 1.19 7.86 -3.82
CA ALA A 187 1.41 8.00 -5.25
C ALA A 187 1.67 9.47 -5.61
N ILE A 188 2.81 9.74 -6.22
CA ILE A 188 3.16 11.04 -6.81
C ILE A 188 2.80 10.99 -8.29
N ILE A 189 1.63 11.49 -8.62
CA ILE A 189 1.10 11.51 -9.99
C ILE A 189 1.33 12.91 -10.57
N ALA A 190 2.46 13.07 -11.28
CA ALA A 190 2.90 14.36 -11.82
C ALA A 190 2.53 14.49 -13.30
N ASN A 191 2.04 15.68 -13.68
CA ASN A 191 1.68 15.96 -15.08
C ASN A 191 2.94 16.11 -15.95
N LYS A 192 2.95 15.52 -17.14
CA LYS A 192 4.10 15.58 -18.05
C LYS A 192 4.32 16.98 -18.62
N LYS A 193 3.26 17.72 -18.91
CA LYS A 193 3.32 19.09 -19.44
C LYS A 193 3.75 20.10 -18.39
N ILE A 194 3.23 19.95 -17.15
CA ILE A 194 3.44 20.88 -16.03
C ILE A 194 3.99 20.08 -14.85
N LYS A 195 5.28 19.78 -14.92
CA LYS A 195 5.98 18.80 -14.06
C LYS A 195 5.98 19.10 -12.56
N ASP A 196 5.81 20.35 -12.18
CA ASP A 196 5.76 20.80 -10.78
C ASP A 196 4.34 20.64 -10.16
N ARG A 197 3.42 20.04 -10.90
CA ARG A 197 2.04 19.82 -10.47
C ARG A 197 1.72 18.34 -10.35
N THR A 198 1.26 17.97 -9.17
CA THR A 198 0.83 16.60 -8.84
C THR A 198 -0.63 16.58 -8.43
N ILE A 199 -1.32 15.48 -8.71
CA ILE A 199 -2.68 15.28 -8.22
C ILE A 199 -2.65 15.13 -6.70
N ARG A 200 -3.45 15.92 -5.98
CA ARG A 200 -3.55 15.94 -4.52
C ARG A 200 -4.98 16.22 -4.09
N PHE A 201 -5.27 15.98 -2.81
CA PHE A 201 -6.56 16.30 -2.22
C PHE A 201 -6.46 17.57 -1.36
N ASN A 202 -7.32 18.52 -1.61
CA ASN A 202 -7.44 19.74 -0.82
C ASN A 202 -8.52 19.55 0.26
N ALA A 203 -8.14 19.38 1.52
CA ALA A 203 -9.07 19.19 2.63
C ALA A 203 -9.80 20.48 3.03
N GLY A 204 -9.19 21.65 2.85
CA GLY A 204 -9.81 22.94 3.18
C GLY A 204 -10.92 23.35 2.23
N SER A 205 -10.87 22.85 0.97
CA SER A 205 -11.93 22.94 -0.03
C SER A 205 -12.02 21.59 -0.72
N PRO A 206 -12.79 20.64 -0.17
CA PRO A 206 -12.68 19.23 -0.46
C PRO A 206 -12.83 18.89 -1.95
N ARG A 207 -11.70 18.54 -2.59
CA ARG A 207 -11.64 18.20 -4.02
C ARG A 207 -10.27 17.61 -4.39
N PHE A 208 -10.25 16.83 -5.46
CA PHE A 208 -9.02 16.43 -6.15
C PHE A 208 -8.70 17.45 -7.25
N ALA A 209 -7.47 17.95 -7.25
CA ALA A 209 -6.93 18.80 -8.31
C ALA A 209 -5.39 18.72 -8.30
N CYS A 210 -4.74 19.38 -9.26
CA CYS A 210 -3.28 19.42 -9.31
C CYS A 210 -2.74 20.62 -8.53
N TYR A 211 -1.72 20.39 -7.71
CA TYR A 211 -1.11 21.40 -6.86
C TYR A 211 0.42 21.30 -6.91
N LYS A 212 1.11 22.40 -6.60
CA LYS A 212 2.58 22.44 -6.48
C LYS A 212 3.13 21.79 -5.19
N GLY A 213 2.29 21.59 -4.19
CA GLY A 213 2.65 21.06 -2.88
C GLY A 213 1.59 21.44 -1.84
N SER A 214 1.88 21.24 -0.56
CA SER A 214 1.08 21.66 0.61
C SER A 214 -0.35 21.12 0.72
N GLN A 215 -0.81 20.29 -0.21
CA GLN A 215 -2.07 19.57 -0.13
C GLN A 215 -1.83 18.10 0.26
N GLN A 216 -2.86 17.41 0.67
CA GLN A 216 -2.75 16.04 1.15
C GLN A 216 -2.35 15.07 0.01
N PRO A 217 -1.46 14.11 0.29
CA PRO A 217 -1.06 13.10 -0.67
C PRO A 217 -2.24 12.21 -1.05
N VAL A 218 -2.04 11.44 -2.11
CA VAL A 218 -3.02 10.46 -2.60
C VAL A 218 -2.37 9.11 -2.74
N GLN A 219 -3.18 8.06 -2.65
CA GLN A 219 -2.80 6.67 -2.82
C GLN A 219 -3.54 6.07 -4.02
N LEU A 220 -2.96 5.04 -4.61
CA LEU A 220 -3.60 4.24 -5.65
C LEU A 220 -4.02 2.89 -5.07
N TYR A 221 -5.26 2.51 -5.31
CA TYR A 221 -5.81 1.21 -4.95
C TYR A 221 -6.15 0.45 -6.22
N LYS A 222 -5.44 -0.64 -6.45
CA LYS A 222 -5.59 -1.48 -7.65
C LYS A 222 -6.77 -2.44 -7.49
N LYS A 223 -7.61 -2.53 -8.51
CA LYS A 223 -8.70 -3.51 -8.58
C LYS A 223 -8.16 -4.93 -8.50
N VAL A 224 -8.69 -5.69 -7.59
CA VAL A 224 -8.44 -7.13 -7.51
C VAL A 224 -9.26 -7.80 -8.59
N GLY A 225 -8.60 -8.49 -9.53
CA GLY A 225 -9.27 -9.19 -10.62
C GLY A 225 -10.29 -10.20 -10.08
N ALA A 226 -11.37 -10.40 -10.80
CA ALA A 226 -12.41 -11.39 -10.49
C ALA A 226 -11.87 -12.85 -10.39
N ASN A 227 -10.61 -13.06 -10.79
CA ASN A 227 -9.87 -14.31 -10.67
C ASN A 227 -9.08 -14.46 -9.35
N SER A 228 -9.12 -13.48 -8.44
CA SER A 228 -8.82 -13.80 -7.05
C SER A 228 -9.85 -14.86 -6.66
N ILE A 229 -9.38 -16.07 -6.50
CA ILE A 229 -10.19 -17.21 -6.04
C ILE A 229 -11.02 -16.66 -4.89
N LYS A 230 -12.32 -16.42 -5.15
CA LYS A 230 -13.26 -16.28 -4.06
C LYS A 230 -12.95 -17.49 -3.20
N ASN A 231 -12.54 -17.28 -1.96
CA ASN A 231 -12.62 -18.31 -0.96
C ASN A 231 -14.12 -18.63 -0.87
N THR A 232 -14.58 -19.40 -1.84
CA THR A 232 -15.89 -19.98 -1.80
C THR A 232 -15.80 -20.89 -0.59
N LYS A 233 -16.30 -20.41 0.56
CA LYS A 233 -16.74 -21.35 1.59
C LYS A 233 -17.61 -22.30 0.80
N VAL A 234 -17.07 -23.46 0.48
CA VAL A 234 -17.85 -24.55 -0.08
C VAL A 234 -18.90 -24.79 0.98
N SER A 235 -20.08 -24.25 0.78
CA SER A 235 -21.24 -24.55 1.60
C SER A 235 -21.34 -26.07 1.57
N ALA A 236 -21.39 -26.69 2.72
CA ALA A 236 -21.31 -28.14 2.92
C ALA A 236 -22.44 -28.97 2.24
N LYS A 237 -23.05 -28.45 1.21
CA LYS A 237 -23.96 -29.08 0.27
C LYS A 237 -23.42 -29.17 -1.15
N ALA A 238 -22.16 -28.85 -1.40
CA ALA A 238 -21.53 -29.18 -2.69
C ALA A 238 -21.46 -30.71 -2.78
N ASN A 239 -21.96 -31.27 -3.87
CA ASN A 239 -21.79 -32.68 -4.20
C ASN A 239 -20.30 -33.03 -4.00
N ASN A 240 -19.97 -33.86 -3.02
CA ASN A 240 -18.62 -34.30 -2.67
C ASN A 240 -17.99 -35.10 -3.84
N VAL A 241 -17.69 -34.43 -4.93
CA VAL A 241 -17.16 -35.03 -6.17
C VAL A 241 -15.80 -34.42 -6.46
N VAL A 242 -14.80 -35.27 -6.60
CA VAL A 242 -13.45 -34.90 -6.98
C VAL A 242 -13.30 -35.03 -8.49
N TYR A 243 -12.72 -34.01 -9.11
CA TYR A 243 -12.38 -33.96 -10.52
C TYR A 243 -10.87 -33.92 -10.70
N SER A 244 -10.37 -34.50 -11.78
CA SER A 244 -8.99 -34.31 -12.23
C SER A 244 -8.79 -32.91 -12.83
N ILE A 245 -7.53 -32.49 -12.98
CA ILE A 245 -7.17 -31.19 -13.56
C ILE A 245 -7.69 -31.00 -15.00
N ASP A 246 -7.95 -32.08 -15.71
CA ASP A 246 -8.56 -32.10 -17.05
C ASP A 246 -10.09 -32.12 -17.02
N GLY A 247 -10.70 -31.94 -15.84
CA GLY A 247 -12.16 -31.83 -15.64
C GLY A 247 -12.90 -33.16 -15.60
N ARG A 248 -12.22 -34.31 -15.60
CA ARG A 248 -12.86 -35.60 -15.48
C ARG A 248 -13.25 -35.90 -14.02
N ARG A 249 -14.46 -36.41 -13.83
CA ARG A 249 -14.91 -36.87 -12.52
C ARG A 249 -14.10 -38.09 -12.07
N ILE A 250 -13.41 -37.97 -10.92
CA ILE A 250 -12.61 -39.07 -10.36
C ILE A 250 -13.46 -39.94 -9.41
N MET A 251 -14.07 -39.32 -8.42
CA MET A 251 -14.86 -40.01 -7.40
C MET A 251 -15.87 -39.11 -6.70
N LYS A 252 -16.79 -39.75 -5.96
CA LYS A 252 -17.66 -39.08 -5.00
C LYS A 252 -17.19 -39.45 -3.61
N ILE A 253 -16.95 -38.44 -2.76
CA ILE A 253 -16.55 -38.63 -1.36
C ILE A 253 -17.79 -38.71 -0.51
N GLY A 254 -17.85 -39.70 0.40
CA GLY A 254 -18.93 -39.84 1.37
C GLY A 254 -18.87 -38.81 2.51
N ASP A 255 -19.98 -38.54 3.17
CA ASP A 255 -20.00 -37.65 4.34
C ASP A 255 -19.14 -38.28 5.46
N GLY A 256 -18.08 -37.54 5.85
CA GLY A 256 -17.12 -37.98 6.87
C GLY A 256 -15.80 -38.54 6.33
N ASP A 257 -15.66 -38.74 5.03
CA ASP A 257 -14.41 -39.20 4.44
C ASP A 257 -13.38 -38.07 4.37
N ASN A 258 -12.13 -38.38 4.74
CA ASN A 258 -11.01 -37.44 4.61
C ASN A 258 -10.40 -37.58 3.20
N PRO A 259 -10.53 -36.58 2.32
CA PRO A 259 -10.06 -36.65 0.94
C PRO A 259 -8.57 -36.90 0.83
N TYR A 260 -7.76 -36.45 1.79
CA TYR A 260 -6.30 -36.65 1.80
C TYR A 260 -5.89 -38.10 2.08
N ARG A 261 -6.79 -38.95 2.56
CA ARG A 261 -6.54 -40.40 2.78
C ARG A 261 -6.90 -41.25 1.59
N ILE A 262 -7.76 -40.76 0.70
CA ILE A 262 -8.37 -41.54 -0.38
C ILE A 262 -7.65 -41.26 -1.70
N LEU A 263 -7.04 -40.08 -1.85
CA LEU A 263 -6.35 -39.71 -3.09
C LEU A 263 -4.89 -40.21 -3.12
N PRO A 264 -4.40 -40.69 -4.27
CA PRO A 264 -2.99 -41.03 -4.42
C PRO A 264 -2.06 -39.84 -4.17
N LYS A 265 -0.89 -40.07 -3.56
CA LYS A 265 0.12 -39.03 -3.37
C LYS A 265 0.50 -38.39 -4.69
N GLY A 266 0.34 -37.06 -4.76
CA GLY A 266 0.65 -36.25 -5.97
C GLY A 266 -0.57 -35.73 -6.73
N MET A 267 -1.78 -36.08 -6.32
CA MET A 267 -3.00 -35.51 -6.88
C MET A 267 -3.49 -34.40 -5.93
N TYR A 268 -3.37 -33.15 -6.40
CA TYR A 268 -3.84 -31.98 -5.65
C TYR A 268 -5.14 -31.48 -6.24
N ILE A 269 -6.07 -31.14 -5.37
CA ILE A 269 -7.40 -30.58 -5.69
C ILE A 269 -7.25 -29.07 -5.84
#